data_06dc3e714748cc963aeb89cf89a06e28
#
_entry.id   06dc3e714748cc963aeb89cf89a06e28
#
_cell.length_a   1.000
_cell.length_b   1.000
_cell.length_c   1.000
_cell.angle_alpha   90.00
_cell.angle_beta   90.00
_cell.angle_gamma   90.00
#
_symmetry.space_group_name_H-M   'P 1'
#
loop_
_entity.id
_entity.type
_entity.pdbx_description
1 polymer ?
#
loop_
_entity_poly.entity_id
_entity_poly.type
_entity_poly.pdbx_seq_one_letter_code
_entity_poly.pdbx_strand_id
1 'polypeptide(L)'
;MFRMKGVIPPVVTPFQKNDEVDYEGVQKLAAFLKKNVDGMFITGSYGSCALLTMEERKKIVETTLDEVAGEIPVVVHVGTADGLSAAKLAKHAVEAGAQAVSAV
;
A
#
# COMPACT_ATOMS: atom_id res chain seq x y z
N MET A 1 3.40 1.80 21.58
CA MET A 1 3.28 3.00 20.73
C MET A 1 3.90 2.73 19.36
N PHE A 2 3.15 3.03 18.29
CA PHE A 2 3.67 2.89 16.94
C PHE A 2 4.80 3.88 16.67
N ARG A 3 5.86 3.43 16.03
CA ARG A 3 7.02 4.24 15.68
C ARG A 3 7.51 3.88 14.28
N MET A 4 7.65 4.89 13.42
CA MET A 4 8.16 4.70 12.06
C MET A 4 9.59 5.22 12.01
N LYS A 5 10.57 4.33 11.84
CA LYS A 5 11.96 4.74 11.64
C LYS A 5 12.71 3.70 10.83
N GLY A 6 13.81 4.13 10.22
CA GLY A 6 14.63 3.27 9.38
C GLY A 6 14.34 3.46 7.91
N VAL A 7 14.54 2.43 7.12
CA VAL A 7 14.34 2.46 5.67
C VAL A 7 12.89 2.11 5.35
N ILE A 8 12.17 3.07 4.76
CA ILE A 8 10.75 2.94 4.42
C ILE A 8 10.57 3.33 2.96
N PRO A 9 10.82 2.41 2.01
CA PRO A 9 10.76 2.76 0.59
C PRO A 9 9.33 2.97 0.10
N PRO A 10 9.15 3.89 -0.86
CA PRO A 10 7.92 3.92 -1.65
C PRO A 10 7.94 2.73 -2.60
N VAL A 11 6.86 1.94 -2.60
CA VAL A 11 6.82 0.66 -3.28
C VAL A 11 6.10 0.78 -4.61
N VAL A 12 6.68 0.19 -5.65
CA VAL A 12 6.04 0.12 -6.97
C VAL A 12 4.89 -0.88 -6.96
N THR A 13 3.93 -0.68 -7.84
CA THR A 13 2.83 -1.62 -8.05
C THR A 13 3.13 -2.42 -9.31
N PRO A 14 3.31 -3.75 -9.22
CA PRO A 14 3.52 -4.56 -10.42
C PRO A 14 2.24 -4.72 -11.22
N PHE A 15 2.39 -4.68 -12.55
CA PHE A 15 1.29 -4.85 -13.49
C PHE A 15 1.56 -6.03 -14.40
N GLN A 16 0.48 -6.67 -14.86
CA GLN A 16 0.53 -7.71 -15.88
C GLN A 16 0.68 -7.07 -17.27
N LYS A 17 0.94 -7.90 -18.29
CA LYS A 17 1.08 -7.42 -19.66
C LYS A 17 -0.20 -6.77 -20.20
N ASN A 18 -1.36 -7.12 -19.65
CA ASN A 18 -2.65 -6.54 -20.03
C ASN A 18 -3.01 -5.27 -19.23
N ASP A 19 -2.05 -4.70 -18.51
CA ASP A 19 -2.18 -3.51 -17.66
C ASP A 19 -3.03 -3.71 -16.42
N GLU A 20 -3.44 -4.93 -16.10
CA GLU A 20 -4.08 -5.21 -14.81
C GLU A 20 -3.04 -5.34 -13.71
N VAL A 21 -3.44 -5.05 -12.47
CA VAL A 21 -2.54 -5.20 -11.33
C VAL A 21 -2.18 -6.67 -11.14
N ASP A 22 -0.90 -6.94 -10.95
CA ASP A 22 -0.39 -8.27 -10.67
C ASP A 22 -0.37 -8.50 -9.16
N TYR A 23 -1.47 -8.99 -8.61
CA TYR A 23 -1.59 -9.20 -7.16
C TYR A 23 -0.63 -10.27 -6.62
N GLU A 24 -0.30 -11.26 -7.41
CA GLU A 24 0.73 -12.24 -7.04
C GLU A 24 2.09 -11.54 -6.93
N GLY A 25 2.38 -10.63 -7.86
CA GLY A 25 3.58 -9.80 -7.81
C GLY A 25 3.60 -8.89 -6.59
N VAL A 26 2.46 -8.30 -6.24
CA VAL A 26 2.33 -7.49 -5.01
C VAL A 26 2.68 -8.33 -3.79
N GLN A 27 2.15 -9.54 -3.70
CA GLN A 27 2.42 -10.45 -2.59
C GLN A 27 3.91 -10.82 -2.52
N LYS A 28 4.51 -11.17 -3.64
CA LYS A 28 5.93 -11.54 -3.71
C LYS A 28 6.84 -10.38 -3.32
N LEU A 29 6.51 -9.17 -3.79
CA LEU A 29 7.28 -7.98 -3.45
C LEU A 29 7.17 -7.67 -1.95
N ALA A 30 5.98 -7.78 -1.38
CA ALA A 30 5.78 -7.58 0.06
C ALA A 30 6.55 -8.61 0.87
N ALA A 31 6.55 -9.87 0.43
CA ALA A 31 7.30 -10.95 1.10
C ALA A 31 8.80 -10.68 1.10
N PHE A 32 9.33 -10.15 0.00
CA PHE A 32 10.74 -9.77 -0.09
C PHE A 32 11.04 -8.57 0.82
N LEU A 33 10.23 -7.52 0.72
CA LEU A 33 10.50 -6.27 1.45
C LEU A 33 10.37 -6.44 2.96
N LYS A 34 9.41 -7.20 3.45
CA LYS A 34 9.24 -7.35 4.90
C LYS A 34 10.46 -7.95 5.59
N LYS A 35 11.34 -8.62 4.85
CA LYS A 35 12.59 -9.19 5.37
C LYS A 35 13.78 -8.26 5.22
N ASN A 36 13.67 -7.20 4.42
CA ASN A 36 14.82 -6.41 3.99
C ASN A 36 14.73 -4.92 4.32
N VAL A 37 13.55 -4.41 4.72
CA VAL A 37 13.36 -2.99 5.04
C VAL A 37 12.58 -2.84 6.34
N ASP A 38 12.53 -1.62 6.86
CA ASP A 38 11.92 -1.33 8.15
C ASP A 38 10.44 -0.96 8.07
N GLY A 39 9.95 -0.61 6.90
CA GLY A 39 8.55 -0.29 6.66
C GLY A 39 8.29 -0.16 5.17
N MET A 40 7.02 0.02 4.80
CA MET A 40 6.63 0.18 3.40
C MET A 40 5.69 1.36 3.25
N PHE A 41 5.84 2.11 2.16
CA PHE A 41 4.93 3.17 1.76
C PHE A 41 4.28 2.73 0.43
N ILE A 42 3.01 2.35 0.48
CA ILE A 42 2.35 1.74 -0.68
C ILE A 42 1.26 2.64 -1.27
N THR A 43 0.92 2.36 -2.51
CA THR A 43 -0.11 3.08 -3.31
C THR A 43 0.11 4.58 -3.41
N GLY A 44 1.37 5.00 -3.35
CA GLY A 44 1.76 6.39 -3.60
C GLY A 44 2.06 6.64 -5.07
N SER A 45 2.78 7.72 -5.34
CA SER A 45 3.13 8.08 -6.73
C SER A 45 3.96 7.00 -7.40
N TYR A 46 4.95 6.45 -6.71
CA TYR A 46 5.76 5.34 -7.24
C TYR A 46 4.95 4.05 -7.41
N GLY A 47 3.87 3.91 -6.64
CA GLY A 47 2.92 2.79 -6.80
C GLY A 47 1.90 3.05 -7.90
N SER A 48 2.03 4.13 -8.66
CA SER A 48 1.16 4.48 -9.78
C SER A 48 -0.29 4.72 -9.35
N CYS A 49 -0.49 5.34 -8.19
CA CYS A 49 -1.83 5.54 -7.61
C CYS A 49 -2.81 6.23 -8.56
N ALA A 50 -2.33 7.15 -9.41
CA ALA A 50 -3.19 7.86 -10.36
C ALA A 50 -3.76 6.95 -11.45
N LEU A 51 -3.16 5.79 -11.66
CA LEU A 51 -3.59 4.80 -12.68
C LEU A 51 -4.47 3.69 -12.08
N LEU A 52 -4.69 3.71 -10.76
CA LEU A 52 -5.41 2.65 -10.08
C LEU A 52 -6.83 3.08 -9.73
N THR A 53 -7.78 2.14 -9.86
CA THR A 53 -9.13 2.35 -9.35
C THR A 53 -9.13 2.24 -7.83
N MET A 54 -10.20 2.70 -7.19
CA MET A 54 -10.34 2.54 -5.75
C MET A 54 -10.33 1.08 -5.32
N GLU A 55 -11.00 0.22 -6.10
CA GLU A 55 -11.04 -1.22 -5.80
C GLU A 55 -9.65 -1.84 -5.92
N GLU A 56 -8.88 -1.45 -6.94
CA GLU A 56 -7.50 -1.92 -7.09
C GLU A 56 -6.64 -1.47 -5.92
N ARG A 57 -6.77 -0.21 -5.49
CA ARG A 57 -6.01 0.32 -4.35
C ARG A 57 -6.34 -0.46 -3.08
N LYS A 58 -7.61 -0.73 -2.82
CA LYS A 58 -8.05 -1.51 -1.65
C LYS A 58 -7.47 -2.92 -1.68
N LYS A 59 -7.51 -3.58 -2.84
CA LYS A 59 -7.02 -4.95 -2.96
C LYS A 59 -5.50 -5.03 -2.80
N ILE A 60 -4.76 -4.03 -3.29
CA ILE A 60 -3.32 -3.96 -3.07
C ILE A 60 -3.01 -3.83 -1.58
N VAL A 61 -3.76 -2.97 -0.88
CA VAL A 61 -3.59 -2.78 0.57
C VAL A 61 -3.85 -4.10 1.30
N GLU A 62 -4.95 -4.77 1.00
CA GLU A 62 -5.30 -6.03 1.64
C GLU A 62 -4.25 -7.11 1.38
N THR A 63 -3.81 -7.23 0.13
CA THR A 63 -2.79 -8.22 -0.25
C THR A 63 -1.47 -7.96 0.47
N THR A 64 -1.05 -6.69 0.53
CA THR A 64 0.19 -6.31 1.21
C THR A 64 0.11 -6.57 2.71
N LEU A 65 -0.97 -6.14 3.34
CA LEU A 65 -1.11 -6.28 4.79
C LEU A 65 -1.23 -7.75 5.21
N ASP A 66 -1.91 -8.56 4.40
CA ASP A 66 -1.98 -10.01 4.65
C ASP A 66 -0.59 -10.65 4.62
N GLU A 67 0.23 -10.28 3.64
CA GLU A 67 1.58 -10.84 3.51
C GLU A 67 2.51 -10.35 4.62
N VAL A 68 2.44 -9.07 4.95
CA VAL A 68 3.30 -8.47 5.98
C VAL A 68 2.93 -8.97 7.37
N ALA A 69 1.64 -9.20 7.64
CA ALA A 69 1.14 -9.79 8.89
C ALA A 69 1.68 -9.09 10.14
N GLY A 70 1.82 -7.77 10.09
CA GLY A 70 2.26 -6.97 11.23
C GLY A 70 3.76 -6.98 11.50
N GLU A 71 4.56 -7.66 10.69
CA GLU A 71 6.01 -7.77 10.92
C GLU A 71 6.75 -6.45 10.76
N ILE A 72 6.28 -5.58 9.85
CA ILE A 72 6.81 -4.23 9.68
C ILE A 72 5.65 -3.25 9.48
N PRO A 73 5.84 -1.96 9.79
CA PRO A 73 4.78 -0.98 9.56
C PRO A 73 4.55 -0.71 8.08
N VAL A 74 3.27 -0.49 7.73
CA VAL A 74 2.87 -0.14 6.36
C VAL A 74 2.12 1.18 6.41
N VAL A 75 2.59 2.16 5.65
CA VAL A 75 1.91 3.43 5.43
C VAL A 75 1.17 3.34 4.11
N VAL A 76 -0.12 3.63 4.11
CA VAL A 76 -0.95 3.60 2.90
C VAL A 76 -1.22 5.02 2.44
N HIS A 77 -0.84 5.32 1.21
CA HIS A 77 -1.20 6.60 0.59
C HIS A 77 -2.65 6.52 0.13
N VAL A 78 -3.46 7.47 0.58
CA VAL A 78 -4.90 7.49 0.31
C VAL A 78 -5.34 8.70 -0.50
N GLY A 79 -4.41 9.55 -0.94
CA GLY A 79 -4.72 10.74 -1.70
C GLY A 79 -5.46 10.44 -3.00
N THR A 80 -6.49 11.25 -3.28
CA THR A 80 -7.29 11.21 -4.50
C THR A 80 -7.62 12.63 -4.92
N ALA A 81 -8.21 12.77 -6.11
CA ALA A 81 -8.64 14.07 -6.60
C ALA A 81 -9.80 14.65 -5.77
N ASP A 82 -10.57 13.81 -5.10
CA ASP A 82 -11.67 14.25 -4.24
C ASP A 82 -11.48 13.74 -2.80
N GLY A 83 -11.89 14.59 -1.83
CA GLY A 83 -11.71 14.27 -0.41
C GLY A 83 -12.57 13.09 0.07
N LEU A 84 -13.73 12.87 -0.53
CA LEU A 84 -14.62 11.78 -0.11
C LEU A 84 -14.00 10.42 -0.40
N SER A 85 -13.39 10.25 -1.59
CA SER A 85 -12.72 9.00 -1.95
C SER A 85 -11.51 8.76 -1.07
N ALA A 86 -10.74 9.83 -0.77
CA ALA A 86 -9.59 9.72 0.13
C ALA A 86 -10.02 9.27 1.52
N ALA A 87 -11.11 9.81 2.05
CA ALA A 87 -11.63 9.42 3.35
C ALA A 87 -12.05 7.95 3.38
N LYS A 88 -12.68 7.46 2.31
CA LYS A 88 -13.07 6.05 2.20
C LYS A 88 -11.84 5.13 2.17
N LEU A 89 -10.81 5.52 1.43
CA LEU A 89 -9.56 4.75 1.38
C LEU A 89 -8.86 4.74 2.72
N ALA A 90 -8.86 5.87 3.43
CA ALA A 90 -8.25 5.94 4.76
C ALA A 90 -8.96 5.02 5.74
N LYS A 91 -10.28 5.03 5.74
CA LYS A 91 -11.07 4.14 6.60
C LYS A 91 -10.78 2.68 6.30
N HIS A 92 -10.77 2.32 5.01
CA HIS A 92 -10.45 0.96 4.59
C HIS A 92 -9.06 0.53 5.04
N ALA A 93 -8.06 1.41 4.86
CA ALA A 93 -6.67 1.09 5.23
C ALA A 93 -6.54 0.82 6.73
N VAL A 94 -7.17 1.65 7.55
CA VAL A 94 -7.16 1.46 9.02
C VAL A 94 -7.85 0.15 9.39
N GLU A 95 -9.00 -0.13 8.81
CA GLU A 95 -9.74 -1.38 9.09
C GLU A 95 -8.95 -2.61 8.62
N ALA A 96 -8.17 -2.48 7.55
CA ALA A 96 -7.33 -3.57 7.06
C ALA A 96 -6.05 -3.78 7.88
N GLY A 97 -5.71 -2.86 8.77
CA GLY A 97 -4.57 -3.01 9.68
C GLY A 97 -3.35 -2.15 9.39
N ALA A 98 -3.47 -1.12 8.55
CA ALA A 98 -2.36 -0.21 8.29
C ALA A 98 -2.03 0.61 9.55
N GLN A 99 -0.74 0.85 9.79
CA GLN A 99 -0.29 1.61 10.94
C GLN A 99 -0.44 3.11 10.74
N ALA A 100 -0.41 3.58 9.50
CA ALA A 100 -0.56 5.00 9.18
C ALA A 100 -1.11 5.19 7.77
N VAL A 101 -1.68 6.36 7.53
CA VAL A 101 -2.11 6.76 6.19
C VAL A 101 -1.45 8.09 5.84
N SER A 102 -1.32 8.36 4.54
CA SER A 102 -0.74 9.58 4.02
C SER A 102 -1.57 10.07 2.84
N ALA A 103 -1.59 11.38 2.64
CA ALA A 103 -2.24 11.99 1.47
C ALA A 103 -1.37 13.14 0.96
N VAL A 104 -1.32 13.25 -0.35
CA VAL A 104 -0.59 14.32 -1.01
C VAL A 104 -1.55 15.22 -1.78
#